data_7a637cf059b5fae41bcfca514e30ac5e
#
_entry.id   7a637cf059b5fae41bcfca514e30ac5e
#
_cell.length_a   1.000
_cell.length_b   1.000
_cell.length_c   1.000
_cell.angle_alpha   90.00
_cell.angle_beta   90.00
_cell.angle_gamma   90.00
#
_symmetry.space_group_name_H-M   'P 1'
#
loop_
_entity.id
_entity.type
_entity.pdbx_description
1 polymer ?
#
loop_
_entity_poly.entity_id
_entity_poly.type
_entity_poly.pdbx_seq_one_letter_code
_entity_poly.pdbx_strand_id
1 'polypeptide(L)'
;MHILFTRPLEDSEELILKFRDLGHKVSHMPVIQIEKVEYEKINFLDYKAIIFTSANALKFLDTKLIDKKIICFCVGSATEKKALSLGFQNLITAEGNVRNLKELILQNFNSSLGKML
;
A
#
# COMPACT_ATOMS: atom_id res chain seq x y z
N MET A 1 5.19 3.69 -30.23
CA MET A 1 3.92 3.92 -29.51
C MET A 1 4.07 5.16 -28.64
N HIS A 2 3.00 5.91 -28.44
CA HIS A 2 2.98 7.04 -27.52
C HIS A 2 2.12 6.67 -26.29
N ILE A 3 2.70 6.73 -25.10
CA ILE A 3 2.08 6.33 -23.85
C ILE A 3 1.85 7.56 -22.97
N LEU A 4 0.66 7.70 -22.42
CA LEU A 4 0.30 8.76 -21.50
C LEU A 4 0.11 8.19 -20.09
N PHE A 5 0.88 8.69 -19.12
CA PHE A 5 0.71 8.40 -17.71
C PHE A 5 -0.09 9.51 -17.03
N THR A 6 -1.11 9.12 -16.29
CA THR A 6 -2.03 10.06 -15.61
C THR A 6 -1.98 9.98 -14.08
N ARG A 7 -1.22 9.03 -13.54
CA ARG A 7 -0.99 8.89 -12.10
C ARG A 7 0.12 9.85 -11.62
N PRO A 8 0.21 10.11 -10.31
CA PRO A 8 1.31 10.87 -9.74
C PRO A 8 2.67 10.33 -10.19
N LEU A 9 3.67 11.22 -10.31
CA LEU A 9 5.01 10.84 -10.79
C LEU A 9 5.61 9.71 -9.96
N GLU A 10 5.51 9.80 -8.64
CA GLU A 10 6.04 8.80 -7.71
C GLU A 10 5.52 7.38 -7.98
N ASP A 11 4.27 7.27 -8.45
CA ASP A 11 3.63 5.97 -8.78
C ASP A 11 3.95 5.49 -10.21
N SER A 12 4.56 6.34 -11.03
CA SER A 12 4.72 6.10 -12.48
C SER A 12 6.16 6.16 -12.96
N GLU A 13 7.08 6.72 -12.18
CA GLU A 13 8.44 7.04 -12.60
C GLU A 13 9.20 5.82 -13.16
N GLU A 14 9.14 4.71 -12.45
CA GLU A 14 9.81 3.47 -12.87
C GLU A 14 9.30 2.99 -14.25
N LEU A 15 7.97 3.02 -14.45
CA LEU A 15 7.35 2.62 -15.71
C LEU A 15 7.65 3.61 -16.84
N ILE A 16 7.66 4.91 -16.53
CA ILE A 16 8.02 5.97 -17.49
C ILE A 16 9.44 5.74 -18.03
N LEU A 17 10.40 5.50 -17.15
CA LEU A 17 11.77 5.21 -17.52
C LEU A 17 11.85 3.95 -18.37
N LYS A 18 11.24 2.86 -17.92
CA LYS A 18 11.23 1.59 -18.63
C LYS A 18 10.66 1.68 -20.06
N PHE A 19 9.56 2.41 -20.25
CA PHE A 19 8.99 2.58 -21.57
C PHE A 19 9.84 3.50 -22.48
N ARG A 20 10.50 4.51 -21.90
CA ARG A 20 11.45 5.34 -22.66
C ARG A 20 12.66 4.54 -23.11
N ASP A 21 13.20 3.67 -22.26
CA ASP A 21 14.33 2.80 -22.59
C ASP A 21 13.96 1.78 -23.69
N LEU A 22 12.69 1.39 -23.76
CA LEU A 22 12.15 0.56 -24.86
C LEU A 22 11.88 1.36 -26.14
N GLY A 23 12.23 2.64 -26.20
CA GLY A 23 12.08 3.50 -27.38
C GLY A 23 10.67 4.07 -27.57
N HIS A 24 9.81 4.00 -26.58
CA HIS A 24 8.48 4.58 -26.67
C HIS A 24 8.47 6.07 -26.29
N LYS A 25 7.62 6.83 -26.98
CA LYS A 25 7.34 8.22 -26.58
C LYS A 25 6.45 8.19 -25.35
N VAL A 26 6.84 8.88 -24.26
CA VAL A 26 6.09 8.91 -23.02
C VAL A 26 5.77 10.34 -22.64
N SER A 27 4.50 10.64 -22.39
CA SER A 27 4.02 11.87 -21.77
C SER A 27 3.47 11.59 -20.37
N HIS A 28 3.69 12.53 -19.45
CA HIS A 28 3.18 12.47 -18.09
C HIS A 28 2.26 13.67 -17.84
N MET A 29 1.01 13.39 -17.50
CA MET A 29 0.00 14.39 -17.17
C MET A 29 -0.82 13.88 -15.98
N PRO A 30 -0.34 14.12 -14.74
CA PRO A 30 -1.04 13.64 -13.56
C PRO A 30 -2.40 14.34 -13.43
N VAL A 31 -3.45 13.55 -13.28
CA VAL A 31 -4.83 14.02 -13.05
C VAL A 31 -5.30 13.74 -11.63
N ILE A 32 -4.43 13.18 -10.79
CA ILE A 32 -4.67 12.84 -9.39
C ILE A 32 -3.52 13.43 -8.58
N GLN A 33 -3.86 14.10 -7.49
CA GLN A 33 -2.93 14.53 -6.46
C GLN A 33 -3.27 13.80 -5.17
N ILE A 34 -2.26 13.24 -4.50
CA ILE A 34 -2.42 12.54 -3.24
C ILE A 34 -1.97 13.47 -2.12
N GLU A 35 -2.88 13.81 -1.22
CA GLU A 35 -2.63 14.72 -0.10
C GLU A 35 -2.93 14.02 1.23
N LYS A 36 -2.21 14.46 2.27
CA LYS A 36 -2.48 14.02 3.64
C LYS A 36 -3.81 14.62 4.10
N VAL A 37 -4.69 13.77 4.59
CA VAL A 37 -5.90 14.18 5.31
C VAL A 37 -5.64 14.02 6.81
N GLU A 38 -6.04 15.01 7.61
CA GLU A 38 -5.99 14.87 9.06
C GLU A 38 -7.01 13.83 9.52
N TYR A 39 -6.61 13.00 10.46
CA TYR A 39 -7.45 11.95 11.02
C TYR A 39 -7.35 11.97 12.56
N GLU A 40 -8.37 11.42 13.21
CA GLU A 40 -8.38 11.30 14.67
C GLU A 40 -7.24 10.40 15.15
N LYS A 41 -6.73 10.69 16.34
CA LYS A 41 -5.66 9.90 16.94
C LYS A 41 -6.09 8.44 17.12
N ILE A 42 -5.37 7.54 16.48
CA ILE A 42 -5.59 6.09 16.55
C ILE A 42 -4.77 5.51 17.70
N ASN A 43 -5.42 4.76 18.59
CA ASN A 43 -4.70 3.94 19.56
C ASN A 43 -4.37 2.58 18.91
N PHE A 44 -3.18 2.45 18.37
CA PHE A 44 -2.75 1.23 17.66
C PHE A 44 -2.68 -0.02 18.56
N LEU A 45 -2.59 0.13 19.87
CA LEU A 45 -2.59 -0.99 20.81
C LEU A 45 -3.90 -1.79 20.81
N ASP A 46 -5.00 -1.17 20.39
CA ASP A 46 -6.31 -1.80 20.31
C ASP A 46 -6.43 -2.76 19.12
N TYR A 47 -5.47 -2.76 18.21
CA TYR A 47 -5.52 -3.54 16.97
C TYR A 47 -4.48 -4.65 16.95
N LYS A 48 -4.85 -5.80 16.40
CA LYS A 48 -4.00 -6.99 16.25
C LYS A 48 -3.60 -7.27 14.81
N ALA A 49 -4.25 -6.61 13.87
CA ALA A 49 -3.89 -6.63 12.46
C ALA A 49 -4.20 -5.27 11.82
N ILE A 50 -3.56 -5.01 10.68
CA ILE A 50 -3.78 -3.80 9.89
C ILE A 50 -3.86 -4.15 8.40
N ILE A 51 -4.71 -3.44 7.66
CA ILE A 51 -4.87 -3.61 6.21
C ILE A 51 -4.41 -2.35 5.50
N PHE A 52 -3.54 -2.52 4.52
CA PHE A 52 -3.15 -1.47 3.59
C PHE A 52 -3.52 -1.84 2.16
N THR A 53 -4.47 -1.15 1.60
CA THR A 53 -4.89 -1.33 0.19
C THR A 53 -4.11 -0.46 -0.78
N SER A 54 -3.29 0.47 -0.27
CA SER A 54 -2.48 1.39 -1.07
C SER A 54 -1.20 1.78 -0.35
N ALA A 55 -0.11 1.87 -1.10
CA ALA A 55 1.17 2.41 -0.61
C ALA A 55 1.05 3.88 -0.16
N ASN A 56 0.09 4.62 -0.70
CA ASN A 56 -0.17 6.01 -0.31
C ASN A 56 -0.68 6.15 1.13
N ALA A 57 -1.46 5.17 1.62
CA ALA A 57 -1.87 5.16 3.02
C ALA A 57 -0.66 5.09 3.97
N LEU A 58 0.32 4.25 3.64
CA LEU A 58 1.57 4.11 4.39
C LEU A 58 2.46 5.36 4.35
N LYS A 59 2.32 6.19 3.34
CA LYS A 59 3.08 7.44 3.18
C LYS A 59 2.68 8.49 4.21
N PHE A 60 1.39 8.56 4.54
CA PHE A 60 0.81 9.62 5.37
C PHE A 60 0.43 9.16 6.79
N LEU A 61 0.36 7.86 7.04
CA LEU A 61 0.11 7.33 8.37
C LEU A 61 1.38 7.43 9.23
N ASP A 62 1.24 7.89 10.47
CA ASP A 62 2.35 7.82 11.43
C ASP A 62 2.52 6.38 11.92
N THR A 63 3.42 5.68 11.26
CA THR A 63 3.70 4.26 11.54
C THR A 63 4.68 4.03 12.69
N LYS A 64 5.23 5.10 13.30
CA LYS A 64 6.24 4.97 14.36
C LYS A 64 5.68 4.32 15.62
N LEU A 65 4.39 4.55 15.89
CA LEU A 65 3.69 4.01 17.06
C LEU A 65 3.10 2.61 16.83
N ILE A 66 3.24 2.07 15.63
CA ILE A 66 2.71 0.75 15.29
C ILE A 66 3.76 -0.31 15.57
N ASP A 67 3.39 -1.37 16.31
CA ASP A 67 4.24 -2.54 16.47
C ASP A 67 4.53 -3.18 15.10
N LYS A 68 5.80 -3.28 14.75
CA LYS A 68 6.23 -3.80 13.44
C LYS A 68 6.02 -5.30 13.27
N LYS A 69 5.67 -6.00 14.33
CA LYS A 69 5.31 -7.43 14.33
C LYS A 69 3.81 -7.67 14.15
N ILE A 70 2.99 -6.61 14.14
CA ILE A 70 1.55 -6.72 13.85
C ILE A 70 1.33 -7.42 12.51
N ILE A 71 0.28 -8.23 12.40
CA ILE A 71 -0.11 -8.82 11.12
C ILE A 71 -0.54 -7.69 10.17
N CYS A 72 0.15 -7.58 9.04
CA CYS A 72 -0.08 -6.52 8.07
C CYS A 72 -0.52 -7.12 6.74
N PHE A 73 -1.79 -6.94 6.40
CA PHE A 73 -2.33 -7.34 5.11
C PHE A 73 -2.11 -6.23 4.08
N CYS A 74 -1.50 -6.56 2.97
CA CYS A 74 -1.22 -5.64 1.88
C CYS A 74 -1.93 -6.05 0.60
N VAL A 75 -2.34 -5.08 -0.21
CA VAL A 75 -2.78 -5.32 -1.58
C VAL A 75 -1.74 -4.79 -2.56
N GLY A 76 -1.19 -5.70 -3.36
CA GLY A 76 -0.22 -5.39 -4.39
C GLY A 76 1.22 -5.23 -3.89
N SER A 77 2.16 -5.51 -4.78
CA SER A 77 3.61 -5.52 -4.50
C SER A 77 4.17 -4.15 -4.11
N ALA A 78 3.62 -3.07 -4.64
CA ALA A 78 4.06 -1.71 -4.29
C ALA A 78 3.73 -1.37 -2.83
N THR A 79 2.57 -1.79 -2.33
CA THR A 79 2.16 -1.61 -0.93
C THR A 79 3.03 -2.45 0.00
N GLU A 80 3.30 -3.71 -0.39
CA GLU A 80 4.19 -4.60 0.35
C GLU A 80 5.61 -4.02 0.47
N LYS A 81 6.22 -3.61 -0.64
CA LYS A 81 7.55 -2.99 -0.65
C LYS A 81 7.60 -1.76 0.27
N LYS A 82 6.56 -0.92 0.23
CA LYS A 82 6.48 0.25 1.09
C LYS A 82 6.37 -0.13 2.56
N ALA A 83 5.55 -1.13 2.91
CA ALA A 83 5.43 -1.63 4.28
C ALA A 83 6.75 -2.22 4.79
N LEU A 84 7.44 -3.02 3.98
CA LEU A 84 8.78 -3.53 4.30
C LEU A 84 9.77 -2.40 4.58
N SER A 85 9.80 -1.36 3.75
CA SER A 85 10.68 -0.21 3.93
C SER A 85 10.44 0.56 5.22
N LEU A 86 9.23 0.46 5.79
CA LEU A 86 8.83 1.06 7.07
C LEU A 86 9.06 0.13 8.27
N GLY A 87 9.62 -1.06 8.03
CA GLY A 87 10.03 -2.00 9.06
C GLY A 87 8.98 -3.03 9.47
N PHE A 88 7.83 -3.11 8.80
CA PHE A 88 6.86 -4.18 9.06
C PHE A 88 7.45 -5.55 8.73
N GLN A 89 7.27 -6.53 9.62
CA GLN A 89 7.92 -7.83 9.55
C GLN A 89 6.96 -8.97 9.20
N ASN A 90 5.68 -8.83 9.52
CA ASN A 90 4.68 -9.88 9.35
C ASN A 90 3.66 -9.48 8.28
N LEU A 91 4.07 -9.62 7.01
CA LEU A 91 3.30 -9.18 5.85
C LEU A 91 2.62 -10.37 5.18
N ILE A 92 1.35 -10.18 4.82
CA ILE A 92 0.56 -11.11 4.01
C ILE A 92 0.01 -10.30 2.84
N THR A 93 0.46 -10.60 1.63
CA THR A 93 0.16 -9.79 0.45
C THR A 93 -0.83 -10.50 -0.46
N ALA A 94 -1.92 -9.79 -0.76
CA ALA A 94 -2.90 -10.20 -1.76
C ALA A 94 -2.45 -9.69 -3.14
N GLU A 95 -2.39 -10.59 -4.10
CA GLU A 95 -2.10 -10.23 -5.49
C GLU A 95 -3.40 -9.79 -6.19
N GLY A 96 -3.46 -8.51 -6.52
CA GLY A 96 -4.34 -7.97 -7.55
C GLY A 96 -5.77 -7.60 -7.16
N ASN A 97 -6.44 -8.18 -6.16
CA ASN A 97 -7.82 -7.80 -5.89
C ASN A 97 -8.32 -8.05 -4.45
N VAL A 98 -9.44 -7.41 -4.12
CA VAL A 98 -10.09 -7.46 -2.81
C VAL A 98 -10.61 -8.87 -2.44
N ARG A 99 -10.96 -9.71 -3.42
CA ARG A 99 -11.42 -11.09 -3.15
C ARG A 99 -10.29 -11.92 -2.56
N ASN A 100 -9.12 -11.85 -3.14
CA ASN A 100 -7.93 -12.53 -2.63
C ASN A 100 -7.57 -12.02 -1.22
N LEU A 101 -7.66 -10.71 -0.98
CA LEU A 101 -7.45 -10.13 0.35
C LEU A 101 -8.41 -10.74 1.38
N LYS A 102 -9.70 -10.84 1.06
CA LYS A 102 -10.71 -11.44 1.95
C LYS A 102 -10.35 -12.87 2.32
N GLU A 103 -9.99 -13.69 1.34
CA GLU A 103 -9.60 -15.09 1.57
C GLU A 103 -8.38 -15.19 2.48
N LEU A 104 -7.35 -14.38 2.25
CA LEU A 104 -6.15 -14.35 3.07
C LEU A 104 -6.44 -13.91 4.51
N ILE A 105 -7.31 -12.94 4.70
CA ILE A 105 -7.74 -12.49 6.03
C ILE A 105 -8.45 -13.65 6.75
N LEU A 106 -9.42 -14.30 6.11
CA LEU A 106 -10.17 -15.41 6.72
C LEU A 106 -9.28 -16.60 7.09
N GLN A 107 -8.20 -16.84 6.33
CA GLN A 107 -7.24 -17.91 6.60
C GLN A 107 -6.25 -17.58 7.72
N ASN A 108 -5.89 -16.32 7.91
CA ASN A 108 -4.77 -15.91 8.76
C ASN A 108 -5.19 -15.10 9.99
N PHE A 109 -6.43 -14.64 10.04
CA PHE A 109 -6.92 -13.82 11.14
C PHE A 109 -8.31 -14.28 11.60
N ASN A 110 -8.48 -14.43 12.92
CA ASN A 110 -9.76 -14.74 13.53
C ASN A 110 -10.21 -13.55 14.39
N SER A 111 -11.50 -13.24 14.36
CA SER A 111 -12.11 -12.18 15.17
C SER A 111 -11.88 -12.33 16.68
N SER A 112 -11.63 -13.56 17.17
CA SER A 112 -11.23 -13.82 18.56
C SER A 112 -9.86 -13.26 18.93
N LEU A 113 -8.99 -12.96 17.95
CA LEU A 113 -7.67 -12.37 18.16
C LEU A 113 -7.72 -10.88 18.49
N GLY A 114 -8.81 -10.21 18.13
CA GLY A 114 -9.00 -8.79 18.39
C GLY A 114 -9.50 -8.01 17.17
N LYS A 115 -9.27 -6.69 17.21
CA LYS A 115 -9.69 -5.76 16.14
C LYS A 115 -8.65 -5.67 15.03
N MET A 116 -9.12 -5.34 13.85
CA MET A 116 -8.33 -5.03 12.66
C MET A 116 -8.58 -3.57 12.23
N LEU A 117 -7.54 -2.87 11.86
CA LEU A 117 -7.57 -1.51 11.34
C LEU A 117 -7.55 -1.52 9.81
#